data_a7d5961c6ff63dce202b641636ab2cfa
#
_entry.id   a7d5961c6ff63dce202b641636ab2cfa
#
_cell.length_a   1.000
_cell.length_b   1.000
_cell.length_c   1.000
_cell.angle_alpha   90.00
_cell.angle_beta   90.00
_cell.angle_gamma   90.00
#
_symmetry.space_group_name_H-M   'P 1'
#
loop_
_entity.id
_entity.type
_entity.pdbx_description
1 polymer ?
#
loop_
_entity_poly.entity_id
_entity_poly.type
_entity_poly.pdbx_seq_one_letter_code
_entity_poly.pdbx_strand_id
1 'polypeptide(L)'
;MGREFELKYQAAPETIAAIHGKFGEFTRISMETTYYDTADLALRSRKWTLRQRLENGLAVCTVKTPLPDGSRGEWEAENSDLSAGVTQLCGMGAPKEILDYVNQGAAPFCGARFIRLAKTIELPGGRVELALDEGVLLGGGRELPFAEVEVELKSGSDAVARDFAAALAAEFGLKPQPKSKLARAMAL
;
A
#
# COMPACT_ATOMS: atom_id res chain seq x y z
N MET A 1 -7.73 -3.27 -13.57
CA MET A 1 -7.34 -4.30 -12.57
C MET A 1 -5.89 -4.66 -12.79
N GLY A 2 -5.03 -4.39 -11.83
CA GLY A 2 -3.64 -4.83 -11.79
C GLY A 2 -3.48 -6.02 -10.83
N ARG A 3 -2.54 -6.92 -11.11
CA ARG A 3 -2.03 -7.88 -10.14
C ARG A 3 -0.91 -7.19 -9.39
N GLU A 4 -1.09 -7.02 -8.09
CA GLU A 4 -0.06 -6.46 -7.21
C GLU A 4 0.89 -7.57 -6.76
N PHE A 5 2.19 -7.36 -6.94
CA PHE A 5 3.24 -8.17 -6.35
C PHE A 5 4.26 -7.25 -5.68
N GLU A 6 4.29 -7.27 -4.35
CA GLU A 6 5.19 -6.46 -3.55
C GLU A 6 5.89 -7.28 -2.46
N LEU A 7 7.10 -6.88 -2.12
CA LEU A 7 7.90 -7.38 -1.00
C LEU A 7 8.18 -6.22 -0.05
N LYS A 8 7.93 -6.44 1.24
CA LYS A 8 8.06 -5.41 2.28
C LYS A 8 9.07 -5.81 3.33
N TYR A 9 9.82 -4.82 3.80
CA TYR A 9 10.86 -4.99 4.81
C TYR A 9 10.75 -3.91 5.87
N GLN A 10 11.02 -4.28 7.12
CA GLN A 10 11.23 -3.32 8.20
C GLN A 10 12.57 -2.63 7.97
N ALA A 11 12.62 -1.34 8.23
CA ALA A 11 13.85 -0.56 8.17
C ALA A 11 13.95 0.37 9.39
N ALA A 12 15.17 0.74 9.73
CA ALA A 12 15.43 1.87 10.63
C ALA A 12 15.62 3.15 9.77
N PRO A 13 15.42 4.36 10.34
CA PRO A 13 15.63 5.61 9.61
C PRO A 13 17.04 5.71 8.99
N GLU A 14 18.06 5.20 9.67
CA GLU A 14 19.44 5.19 9.18
C GLU A 14 19.60 4.29 7.95
N THR A 15 18.86 3.18 7.91
CA THR A 15 18.83 2.27 6.75
C THR A 15 18.13 2.93 5.57
N ILE A 16 17.01 3.63 5.80
CA ILE A 16 16.32 4.43 4.77
C ILE A 16 17.29 5.47 4.17
N ALA A 17 18.02 6.21 5.02
CA ALA A 17 19.00 7.20 4.58
C ALA A 17 20.14 6.58 3.75
N ALA A 18 20.63 5.41 4.15
CA ALA A 18 21.68 4.69 3.43
C ALA A 18 21.21 4.21 2.05
N ILE A 19 20.01 3.65 1.95
CA ILE A 19 19.41 3.22 0.67
C ILE A 19 19.18 4.46 -0.23
N HIS A 20 18.62 5.54 0.32
CA HIS A 20 18.45 6.79 -0.41
C HIS A 20 19.79 7.31 -0.97
N GLY A 21 20.84 7.32 -0.16
CA GLY A 21 22.18 7.74 -0.59
C GLY A 21 22.75 6.88 -1.72
N LYS A 22 22.51 5.55 -1.69
CA LYS A 22 22.99 4.63 -2.73
C LYS A 22 22.28 4.81 -4.06
N PHE A 23 20.94 4.93 -4.05
CA PHE A 23 20.14 4.96 -5.27
C PHE A 23 19.96 6.36 -5.85
N GLY A 24 20.37 7.40 -5.13
CA GLY A 24 20.31 8.80 -5.60
C GLY A 24 18.91 9.37 -5.56
N GLU A 25 18.52 10.14 -6.58
CA GLU A 25 17.26 10.87 -6.58
C GLU A 25 16.02 9.98 -6.53
N PHE A 26 15.08 10.33 -5.66
CA PHE A 26 13.74 9.77 -5.51
C PHE A 26 12.69 10.85 -5.70
N THR A 27 11.52 10.46 -6.16
CA THR A 27 10.33 11.32 -6.12
C THR A 27 9.75 11.27 -4.71
N ARG A 28 9.60 12.45 -4.08
CA ARG A 28 9.01 12.58 -2.75
C ARG A 28 7.50 12.74 -2.85
N ILE A 29 6.75 11.91 -2.14
CA ILE A 29 5.29 11.90 -2.13
C ILE A 29 4.81 11.97 -0.68
N SER A 30 3.97 12.95 -0.35
CA SER A 30 3.25 13.00 0.92
C SER A 30 2.05 12.07 0.84
N MET A 31 1.95 11.12 1.76
CA MET A 31 0.91 10.10 1.82
C MET A 31 0.07 10.26 3.08
N GLU A 32 -1.25 10.40 2.90
CA GLU A 32 -2.21 10.31 4.00
C GLU A 32 -3.28 9.29 3.62
N THR A 33 -3.30 8.17 4.34
CA THR A 33 -4.17 7.03 4.04
C THR A 33 -5.22 6.87 5.12
N THR A 34 -6.48 6.76 4.72
CA THR A 34 -7.61 6.42 5.57
C THR A 34 -8.19 5.09 5.11
N TYR A 35 -8.35 4.15 6.04
CA TYR A 35 -9.01 2.86 5.79
C TYR A 35 -10.44 2.89 6.32
N TYR A 36 -11.35 2.27 5.58
CA TYR A 36 -12.78 2.25 5.84
C TYR A 36 -13.26 0.82 6.04
N ASP A 37 -14.17 0.63 7.00
CA ASP A 37 -14.91 -0.62 7.19
C ASP A 37 -16.28 -0.32 7.83
N THR A 38 -17.17 -1.29 7.78
CA THR A 38 -18.43 -1.25 8.52
C THR A 38 -18.19 -1.49 10.01
N ALA A 39 -19.13 -1.13 10.86
CA ALA A 39 -19.04 -1.30 12.30
C ALA A 39 -18.80 -2.75 12.75
N ASP A 40 -19.31 -3.71 11.98
CA ASP A 40 -19.14 -5.16 12.17
C ASP A 40 -17.91 -5.73 11.46
N LEU A 41 -17.07 -4.88 10.86
CA LEU A 41 -15.83 -5.26 10.16
C LEU A 41 -16.06 -6.22 8.98
N ALA A 42 -17.11 -6.00 8.19
CA ALA A 42 -17.52 -6.88 7.11
C ALA A 42 -16.48 -6.96 5.98
N LEU A 43 -15.81 -5.86 5.64
CA LEU A 43 -14.73 -5.86 4.63
C LEU A 43 -13.54 -6.68 5.12
N ARG A 44 -13.11 -6.46 6.36
CA ARG A 44 -12.03 -7.21 6.99
C ARG A 44 -12.30 -8.71 7.01
N SER A 45 -13.51 -9.13 7.37
CA SER A 45 -13.89 -10.55 7.43
C SER A 45 -13.72 -11.25 6.08
N ARG A 46 -13.85 -10.52 4.98
CA ARG A 46 -13.63 -10.95 3.60
C ARG A 46 -12.18 -10.78 3.12
N LYS A 47 -11.29 -10.24 3.96
CA LYS A 47 -9.92 -9.81 3.60
C LYS A 47 -9.92 -8.75 2.49
N TRP A 48 -10.98 -7.97 2.40
CA TRP A 48 -11.09 -6.83 1.51
C TRP A 48 -10.52 -5.58 2.17
N THR A 49 -9.98 -4.68 1.36
CA THR A 49 -9.50 -3.37 1.80
C THR A 49 -10.20 -2.29 1.00
N LEU A 50 -10.80 -1.34 1.68
CA LEU A 50 -11.26 -0.08 1.12
C LEU A 50 -10.43 1.04 1.76
N ARG A 51 -9.77 1.84 0.94
CA ARG A 51 -9.01 3.00 1.41
C ARG A 51 -9.22 4.21 0.51
N GLN A 52 -9.08 5.38 1.09
CA GLN A 52 -8.82 6.63 0.37
C GLN A 52 -7.45 7.13 0.80
N ARG A 53 -6.62 7.53 -0.16
CA ARG A 53 -5.27 8.01 0.07
C ARG A 53 -5.11 9.37 -0.60
N LEU A 54 -4.54 10.33 0.11
CA LEU A 54 -4.06 11.57 -0.46
C LEU A 54 -2.59 11.41 -0.84
N GLU A 55 -2.28 11.61 -2.12
CA GLU A 55 -0.93 11.60 -2.69
C GLU A 55 -0.59 13.01 -3.13
N ASN A 56 0.21 13.73 -2.34
CA ASN A 56 0.44 15.17 -2.54
C ASN A 56 -0.87 15.99 -2.66
N GLY A 57 -1.93 15.58 -1.94
CA GLY A 57 -3.25 16.21 -1.97
C GLY A 57 -4.22 15.65 -3.02
N LEU A 58 -3.77 14.81 -3.95
CA LEU A 58 -4.63 14.11 -4.90
C LEU A 58 -5.29 12.91 -4.20
N ALA A 59 -6.61 12.85 -4.22
CA ALA A 59 -7.34 11.77 -3.58
C ALA A 59 -7.47 10.55 -4.50
N VAL A 60 -7.00 9.39 -4.05
CA VAL A 60 -7.07 8.10 -4.74
C VAL A 60 -7.85 7.11 -3.90
N CYS A 61 -8.99 6.64 -4.42
CA CYS A 61 -9.76 5.54 -3.84
C CYS A 61 -9.19 4.21 -4.33
N THR A 62 -9.01 3.26 -3.42
CA THR A 62 -8.47 1.92 -3.74
C THR A 62 -9.34 0.84 -3.11
N VAL A 63 -9.64 -0.18 -3.90
CA VAL A 63 -10.20 -1.45 -3.42
C VAL A 63 -9.22 -2.57 -3.71
N LYS A 64 -8.93 -3.40 -2.69
CA LYS A 64 -8.11 -4.61 -2.85
C LYS A 64 -8.90 -5.81 -2.36
N THR A 65 -8.92 -6.90 -3.14
CA THR A 65 -9.59 -8.15 -2.76
C THR A 65 -8.71 -9.35 -3.05
N PRO A 66 -8.84 -10.47 -2.32
CA PRO A 66 -8.18 -11.70 -2.70
C PRO A 66 -8.77 -12.23 -4.01
N LEU A 67 -7.93 -12.80 -4.85
CA LEU A 67 -8.31 -13.50 -6.06
C LEU A 67 -8.26 -15.02 -5.87
N PRO A 68 -8.97 -15.82 -6.70
CA PRO A 68 -9.03 -17.28 -6.58
C PRO A 68 -7.67 -17.97 -6.66
N ASP A 69 -6.71 -17.37 -7.37
CA ASP A 69 -5.33 -17.87 -7.51
C ASP A 69 -4.43 -17.52 -6.30
N GLY A 70 -5.00 -16.91 -5.25
CA GLY A 70 -4.28 -16.48 -4.07
C GLY A 70 -3.55 -15.14 -4.20
N SER A 71 -3.56 -14.52 -5.36
CA SER A 71 -3.07 -13.15 -5.55
C SER A 71 -4.09 -12.11 -5.08
N ARG A 72 -3.76 -10.83 -5.22
CA ARG A 72 -4.68 -9.72 -4.91
C ARG A 72 -5.02 -8.95 -6.18
N GLY A 73 -6.31 -8.72 -6.37
CA GLY A 73 -6.83 -7.74 -7.31
C GLY A 73 -6.81 -6.36 -6.68
N GLU A 74 -6.40 -5.37 -7.46
CA GLU A 74 -6.39 -3.97 -7.08
C GLU A 74 -7.08 -3.12 -8.14
N TRP A 75 -7.93 -2.21 -7.69
CA TRP A 75 -8.58 -1.18 -8.49
C TRP A 75 -8.35 0.16 -7.83
N GLU A 76 -7.93 1.14 -8.61
CA GLU A 76 -7.69 2.51 -8.16
C GLU A 76 -8.39 3.52 -9.07
N ALA A 77 -8.89 4.59 -8.46
CA ALA A 77 -9.51 5.71 -9.16
C ALA A 77 -9.27 7.01 -8.40
N GLU A 78 -8.92 8.06 -9.13
CA GLU A 78 -8.83 9.40 -8.58
C GLU A 78 -10.23 9.93 -8.28
N ASN A 79 -10.55 10.11 -7.01
CA ASN A 79 -11.80 10.71 -6.58
C ASN A 79 -11.70 11.19 -5.12
N SER A 80 -12.16 12.41 -4.84
CA SER A 80 -12.21 12.95 -3.48
C SER A 80 -13.46 12.52 -2.71
N ASP A 81 -14.52 12.08 -3.40
CA ASP A 81 -15.71 11.50 -2.80
C ASP A 81 -15.59 9.97 -2.79
N LEU A 82 -15.68 9.35 -1.61
CA LEU A 82 -15.51 7.91 -1.44
C LEU A 82 -16.57 7.11 -2.20
N SER A 83 -17.83 7.52 -2.13
CA SER A 83 -18.95 6.79 -2.75
C SER A 83 -18.87 6.85 -4.29
N ALA A 84 -18.58 8.04 -4.83
CA ALA A 84 -18.35 8.22 -6.26
C ALA A 84 -17.12 7.44 -6.73
N GLY A 85 -16.03 7.47 -5.96
CA GLY A 85 -14.82 6.68 -6.23
C GLY A 85 -15.10 5.18 -6.27
N VAL A 86 -15.81 4.65 -5.27
CA VAL A 86 -16.20 3.24 -5.25
C VAL A 86 -17.12 2.87 -6.41
N THR A 87 -18.05 3.74 -6.79
CA THR A 87 -18.90 3.54 -7.97
C THR A 87 -18.06 3.42 -9.25
N GLN A 88 -17.06 4.29 -9.40
CA GLN A 88 -16.10 4.25 -10.52
C GLN A 88 -15.30 2.94 -10.51
N LEU A 89 -14.80 2.50 -9.34
CA LEU A 89 -14.07 1.24 -9.20
C LEU A 89 -14.93 0.03 -9.57
N CYS A 90 -16.22 0.01 -9.18
CA CYS A 90 -17.17 -1.02 -9.61
C CYS A 90 -17.35 -1.04 -11.14
N GLY A 91 -17.41 0.13 -11.78
CA GLY A 91 -17.39 0.25 -13.23
C GLY A 91 -16.13 -0.29 -13.90
N MET A 92 -15.01 -0.30 -13.20
CA MET A 92 -13.72 -0.88 -13.64
C MET A 92 -13.59 -2.38 -13.32
N GLY A 93 -14.62 -3.00 -12.73
CA GLY A 93 -14.69 -4.43 -12.43
C GLY A 93 -14.36 -4.80 -10.98
N ALA A 94 -14.29 -3.85 -10.06
CA ALA A 94 -14.27 -4.17 -8.63
C ALA A 94 -15.60 -4.83 -8.21
N PRO A 95 -15.61 -5.68 -7.17
CA PRO A 95 -16.83 -6.29 -6.67
C PRO A 95 -17.90 -5.26 -6.31
N LYS A 96 -19.11 -5.41 -6.85
CA LYS A 96 -20.19 -4.42 -6.64
C LYS A 96 -20.66 -4.34 -5.19
N GLU A 97 -20.50 -5.42 -4.44
CA GLU A 97 -20.83 -5.50 -3.01
C GLU A 97 -20.08 -4.47 -2.16
N ILE A 98 -18.93 -3.93 -2.66
CA ILE A 98 -18.22 -2.89 -1.93
C ILE A 98 -19.06 -1.60 -1.79
N LEU A 99 -19.89 -1.31 -2.80
CA LEU A 99 -20.79 -0.16 -2.76
C LEU A 99 -21.88 -0.35 -1.70
N ASP A 100 -22.37 -1.59 -1.50
CA ASP A 100 -23.33 -1.89 -0.46
C ASP A 100 -22.77 -1.59 0.93
N TYR A 101 -21.48 -1.93 1.19
CA TYR A 101 -20.83 -1.61 2.47
C TYR A 101 -20.65 -0.11 2.67
N VAL A 102 -20.32 0.64 1.62
CA VAL A 102 -20.27 2.11 1.71
C VAL A 102 -21.64 2.69 2.05
N ASN A 103 -22.70 2.22 1.38
CA ASN A 103 -24.07 2.64 1.62
C ASN A 103 -24.60 2.22 3.01
N GLN A 104 -24.09 1.15 3.59
CA GLN A 104 -24.37 0.69 4.96
C GLN A 104 -23.61 1.48 6.03
N GLY A 105 -22.79 2.45 5.63
CA GLY A 105 -22.09 3.34 6.54
C GLY A 105 -20.66 2.89 6.87
N ALA A 106 -19.93 2.32 5.91
CA ALA A 106 -18.50 2.15 6.09
C ALA A 106 -17.83 3.48 6.47
N ALA A 107 -17.10 3.49 7.58
CA ALA A 107 -16.54 4.68 8.21
C ALA A 107 -15.02 4.56 8.39
N PRO A 108 -14.30 5.68 8.53
CA PRO A 108 -12.89 5.67 8.88
C PRO A 108 -12.64 4.94 10.20
N PHE A 109 -11.63 4.06 10.27
CA PHE A 109 -11.31 3.36 11.52
C PHE A 109 -9.82 3.31 11.85
N CYS A 110 -8.93 3.40 10.86
CA CYS A 110 -7.49 3.54 11.06
C CYS A 110 -6.84 4.17 9.83
N GLY A 111 -5.54 4.44 9.89
CA GLY A 111 -4.85 5.10 8.80
C GLY A 111 -3.34 5.07 8.89
N ALA A 112 -2.70 5.87 8.05
CA ALA A 112 -1.28 6.14 8.09
C ALA A 112 -0.98 7.51 7.49
N ARG A 113 0.01 8.22 8.05
CA ARG A 113 0.59 9.45 7.47
C ARG A 113 2.08 9.24 7.33
N PHE A 114 2.61 9.39 6.14
CA PHE A 114 4.02 9.13 5.89
C PHE A 114 4.52 9.86 4.65
N ILE A 115 5.82 9.97 4.55
CA ILE A 115 6.51 10.36 3.33
C ILE A 115 6.97 9.10 2.63
N ARG A 116 6.66 9.00 1.35
CA ARG A 116 7.19 8.01 0.43
C ARG A 116 8.26 8.65 -0.44
N LEU A 117 9.42 8.05 -0.47
CA LEU A 117 10.42 8.29 -1.49
C LEU A 117 10.32 7.14 -2.49
N ALA A 118 9.89 7.41 -3.72
CA ALA A 118 9.65 6.40 -4.76
C ALA A 118 10.64 6.55 -5.90
N LYS A 119 11.15 5.42 -6.39
CA LYS A 119 12.04 5.37 -7.55
C LYS A 119 11.78 4.13 -8.39
N THR A 120 11.58 4.33 -9.70
CA THR A 120 11.57 3.23 -10.65
C THR A 120 12.99 2.75 -10.91
N ILE A 121 13.23 1.46 -10.78
CA ILE A 121 14.50 0.80 -11.07
C ILE A 121 14.30 -0.10 -12.29
N GLU A 122 15.03 0.18 -13.37
CA GLU A 122 15.09 -0.66 -14.54
C GLU A 122 16.06 -1.82 -14.28
N LEU A 123 15.60 -3.04 -14.51
CA LEU A 123 16.35 -4.27 -14.27
C LEU A 123 16.33 -5.15 -15.51
N PRO A 124 17.32 -6.04 -15.69
CA PRO A 124 17.22 -7.07 -16.74
C PRO A 124 15.93 -7.90 -16.57
N GLY A 125 15.06 -7.85 -17.59
CA GLY A 125 13.80 -8.58 -17.60
C GLY A 125 12.60 -7.92 -16.94
N GLY A 126 12.71 -6.65 -16.47
CA GLY A 126 11.55 -5.95 -15.91
C GLY A 126 11.86 -4.66 -15.16
N ARG A 127 10.87 -4.15 -14.50
CA ARG A 127 10.94 -2.92 -13.67
C ARG A 127 10.35 -3.15 -12.31
N VAL A 128 10.95 -2.53 -11.30
CA VAL A 128 10.39 -2.45 -9.95
C VAL A 128 10.28 -0.99 -9.52
N GLU A 129 9.34 -0.71 -8.62
CA GLU A 129 9.38 0.49 -7.82
C GLU A 129 10.02 0.17 -6.48
N LEU A 130 11.07 0.90 -6.15
CA LEU A 130 11.65 0.94 -4.83
C LEU A 130 11.03 2.10 -4.08
N ALA A 131 10.29 1.81 -3.00
CA ALA A 131 9.68 2.81 -2.14
C ALA A 131 10.27 2.75 -0.74
N LEU A 132 10.61 3.91 -0.21
CA LEU A 132 11.11 4.12 1.15
C LEU A 132 10.05 4.93 1.89
N ASP A 133 9.38 4.32 2.86
CA ASP A 133 8.27 4.92 3.60
C ASP A 133 8.68 5.21 5.04
N GLU A 134 8.44 6.43 5.50
CA GLU A 134 8.70 6.85 6.89
C GLU A 134 7.57 7.73 7.41
N GLY A 135 7.02 7.40 8.56
CA GLY A 135 5.92 8.14 9.17
C GLY A 135 5.26 7.45 10.34
N VAL A 136 3.93 7.58 10.45
CA VAL A 136 3.15 7.03 11.55
C VAL A 136 1.94 6.24 11.07
N LEU A 137 1.65 5.15 11.74
CA LEU A 137 0.39 4.41 11.67
C LEU A 137 -0.58 5.00 12.69
N LEU A 138 -1.87 5.04 12.34
CA LEU A 138 -2.94 5.67 13.12
C LEU A 138 -4.02 4.63 13.42
N GLY A 139 -4.30 4.36 14.69
CA GLY A 139 -5.35 3.41 15.08
C GLY A 139 -5.65 3.47 16.57
N GLY A 140 -6.91 3.23 16.97
CA GLY A 140 -7.31 3.22 18.37
C GLY A 140 -7.00 4.51 19.13
N GLY A 141 -6.95 5.65 18.46
CA GLY A 141 -6.55 6.94 19.05
C GLY A 141 -5.05 7.06 19.33
N ARG A 142 -4.22 6.15 18.81
CA ARG A 142 -2.77 6.09 19.00
C ARG A 142 -2.01 6.28 17.69
N GLU A 143 -0.75 6.67 17.81
CA GLU A 143 0.21 6.74 16.71
C GLU A 143 1.38 5.80 16.97
N LEU A 144 1.82 5.08 15.93
CA LEU A 144 2.99 4.22 15.98
C LEU A 144 3.94 4.61 14.86
N PRO A 145 5.14 5.12 15.17
CA PRO A 145 6.16 5.39 14.16
C PRO A 145 6.54 4.11 13.40
N PHE A 146 6.79 4.26 12.10
CA PHE A 146 7.30 3.18 11.27
C PHE A 146 8.24 3.70 10.19
N ALA A 147 9.17 2.84 9.77
CA ALA A 147 9.91 2.97 8.54
C ALA A 147 9.94 1.61 7.85
N GLU A 148 9.73 1.59 6.54
CA GLU A 148 9.75 0.36 5.75
C GLU A 148 10.23 0.59 4.32
N VAL A 149 10.72 -0.48 3.73
CA VAL A 149 11.12 -0.54 2.32
C VAL A 149 10.16 -1.46 1.60
N GLU A 150 9.61 -0.98 0.48
CA GLU A 150 8.77 -1.78 -0.41
C GLU A 150 9.46 -1.94 -1.76
N VAL A 151 9.38 -3.13 -2.34
CA VAL A 151 9.79 -3.43 -3.71
C VAL A 151 8.57 -3.97 -4.42
N GLU A 152 8.00 -3.17 -5.32
CA GLU A 152 6.81 -3.52 -6.08
C GLU A 152 7.17 -3.82 -7.54
N LEU A 153 6.69 -4.94 -8.08
CA LEU A 153 6.86 -5.29 -9.48
C LEU A 153 5.97 -4.41 -10.36
N LYS A 154 6.57 -3.63 -11.26
CA LYS A 154 5.83 -2.83 -12.25
C LYS A 154 5.75 -3.51 -13.62
N SER A 155 6.76 -4.31 -13.98
CA SER A 155 6.73 -5.13 -15.19
C SER A 155 7.73 -6.28 -15.11
N GLY A 156 7.49 -7.36 -15.86
CA GLY A 156 8.34 -8.55 -15.86
C GLY A 156 7.78 -9.67 -14.99
N SER A 157 8.64 -10.59 -14.57
CA SER A 157 8.27 -11.72 -13.72
C SER A 157 8.48 -11.42 -12.23
N ASP A 158 7.77 -12.15 -11.35
CA ASP A 158 7.97 -12.06 -9.90
C ASP A 158 9.43 -12.31 -9.49
N ALA A 159 10.19 -13.10 -10.25
CA ALA A 159 11.60 -13.37 -9.99
C ALA A 159 12.44 -12.08 -10.01
N VAL A 160 12.16 -11.16 -10.95
CA VAL A 160 12.87 -9.87 -11.04
C VAL A 160 12.76 -9.09 -9.72
N ALA A 161 11.54 -8.97 -9.18
CA ALA A 161 11.34 -8.27 -7.91
C ALA A 161 11.93 -9.05 -6.72
N ARG A 162 11.84 -10.39 -6.72
CA ARG A 162 12.42 -11.24 -5.65
C ARG A 162 13.92 -11.12 -5.59
N ASP A 163 14.60 -11.21 -6.74
CA ASP A 163 16.07 -11.18 -6.82
C ASP A 163 16.60 -9.80 -6.41
N PHE A 164 15.96 -8.73 -6.89
CA PHE A 164 16.31 -7.36 -6.49
C PHE A 164 16.09 -7.14 -5.00
N ALA A 165 14.93 -7.53 -4.47
CA ALA A 165 14.59 -7.38 -3.05
C ALA A 165 15.51 -8.21 -2.15
N ALA A 166 15.90 -9.43 -2.56
CA ALA A 166 16.83 -10.28 -1.82
C ALA A 166 18.23 -9.67 -1.77
N ALA A 167 18.73 -9.14 -2.88
CA ALA A 167 20.02 -8.44 -2.93
C ALA A 167 20.01 -7.19 -2.03
N LEU A 168 18.93 -6.40 -2.11
CA LEU A 168 18.76 -5.21 -1.26
C LEU A 168 18.72 -5.58 0.23
N ALA A 169 17.95 -6.62 0.56
CA ALA A 169 17.82 -7.10 1.95
C ALA A 169 19.15 -7.62 2.51
N ALA A 170 19.92 -8.35 1.72
CA ALA A 170 21.24 -8.85 2.12
C ALA A 170 22.24 -7.69 2.36
N GLU A 171 22.23 -6.69 1.48
CA GLU A 171 23.16 -5.57 1.59
C GLU A 171 22.85 -4.67 2.79
N PHE A 172 21.57 -4.36 3.05
CA PHE A 172 21.16 -3.42 4.11
C PHE A 172 20.66 -4.10 5.38
N GLY A 173 20.75 -5.43 5.49
CA GLY A 173 20.31 -6.17 6.66
C GLY A 173 18.79 -6.07 6.91
N LEU A 174 17.98 -5.93 5.86
CA LEU A 174 16.54 -5.74 5.98
C LEU A 174 15.85 -7.02 6.45
N LYS A 175 14.85 -6.88 7.33
CA LYS A 175 14.01 -7.99 7.81
C LYS A 175 12.64 -7.94 7.16
N PRO A 176 12.09 -9.07 6.68
CA PRO A 176 10.76 -9.09 6.08
C PRO A 176 9.68 -8.49 6.99
N GLN A 177 8.77 -7.71 6.42
CA GLN A 177 7.58 -7.17 7.09
C GLN A 177 6.32 -7.87 6.56
N PRO A 178 5.85 -8.95 7.21
CA PRO A 178 4.72 -9.73 6.70
C PRO A 178 3.36 -9.01 6.87
N LYS A 179 3.29 -8.04 7.81
CA LYS A 179 2.04 -7.32 8.10
C LYS A 179 1.94 -6.05 7.26
N SER A 180 0.78 -5.83 6.65
CA SER A 180 0.49 -4.57 5.96
C SER A 180 0.40 -3.37 6.93
N LYS A 181 0.49 -2.13 6.42
CA LYS A 181 0.22 -0.91 7.19
C LYS A 181 -1.16 -0.98 7.86
N LEU A 182 -2.19 -1.44 7.11
CA LEU A 182 -3.53 -1.67 7.65
C LEU A 182 -3.51 -2.62 8.85
N ALA A 183 -2.91 -3.81 8.71
CA ALA A 183 -2.90 -4.80 9.78
C ALA A 183 -2.16 -4.32 11.04
N ARG A 184 -1.15 -3.48 10.88
CA ARG A 184 -0.42 -2.87 12.00
C ARG A 184 -1.19 -1.73 12.65
N ALA A 185 -1.81 -0.85 11.85
CA ALA A 185 -2.63 0.26 12.35
C ALA A 185 -3.86 -0.24 13.14
N MET A 186 -4.47 -1.34 12.69
CA MET A 186 -5.59 -2.00 13.38
C MET A 186 -5.20 -2.65 14.71
N ALA A 187 -3.95 -2.94 14.93
CA ALA A 187 -3.46 -3.57 16.16
C ALA A 187 -3.13 -2.52 17.25
N LEU A 188 -3.27 -1.24 16.96
CA LEU A 188 -3.13 -0.13 17.91
C LEU A 188 -4.39 0.05 18.73
#